data_0fbfd5abfd9c63cac89b69bb72b836e5
#
_entry.id   0fbfd5abfd9c63cac89b69bb72b836e5
#
_cell.length_a   1.000
_cell.length_b   1.000
_cell.length_c   1.000
_cell.angle_alpha   90.00
_cell.angle_beta   90.00
_cell.angle_gamma   90.00
#
_symmetry.space_group_name_H-M   'P 1'
#
loop_
_entity.id
_entity.type
_entity.pdbx_description
1 polymer ?
#
loop_
_entity_poly.entity_id
_entity_poly.type
_entity_poly.pdbx_seq_one_letter_code
_entity_poly.pdbx_strand_id
1 'polypeptide(L)'
;QRGFSIESDLDQGSSDTTLDTPDIAWLAKKYAITTLPSVASLRALRVFAKKAQATESFIGFGDPVLRGESDSGEGLQVASFFRGAVADVEEVQQLPSLPETEAELKAMADYLGADETSIYLRDRATETRVKSLNLKDYQVVAFSTHGLVSGELKGLAEPALVLTPPDKGTKHDDGLLTASEVAQLKLDADWVILSACNTAAGDEPGAAGLSGLAKAFFYAGARTLLVSHWPVQSDAATALTTNMFQKLKQNPLIGRAEALRQSMMTLANKPETAHPFFWAPFVVVGEGGDGWRTLCPLC
;
A
#
# COMPACT_ATOMS: atom_id res chain seq x y z
N GLN A 1 -5.17 -34.21 -1.92
CA GLN A 1 -5.15 -33.14 -2.93
C GLN A 1 -6.59 -32.92 -3.41
N ARG A 2 -7.30 -31.97 -2.84
CA ARG A 2 -8.52 -31.41 -3.41
C ARG A 2 -8.26 -29.94 -3.60
N GLY A 3 -8.05 -29.53 -4.86
CA GLY A 3 -7.96 -28.15 -5.26
C GLY A 3 -9.30 -27.47 -5.01
N PHE A 4 -9.28 -26.35 -4.31
CA PHE A 4 -10.43 -25.46 -4.15
C PHE A 4 -10.43 -24.54 -5.37
N SER A 5 -11.36 -24.75 -6.29
CA SER A 5 -11.60 -23.85 -7.41
C SER A 5 -12.74 -22.92 -7.03
N ILE A 6 -12.47 -21.60 -7.00
CA ILE A 6 -13.44 -20.57 -6.61
C ILE A 6 -14.25 -20.06 -7.82
N GLU A 7 -13.99 -20.59 -9.02
CA GLU A 7 -14.51 -20.00 -10.27
C GLU A 7 -15.93 -20.44 -10.70
N SER A 8 -16.68 -21.25 -9.96
CA SER A 8 -17.95 -21.79 -10.45
C SER A 8 -19.24 -21.32 -9.77
N ASP A 9 -19.18 -20.47 -8.71
CA ASP A 9 -20.38 -20.15 -7.93
C ASP A 9 -20.83 -18.67 -7.96
N LEU A 10 -20.32 -17.87 -8.88
CA LEU A 10 -20.69 -16.43 -8.97
C LEU A 10 -21.85 -16.13 -9.94
N ASP A 11 -22.45 -17.13 -10.57
CA ASP A 11 -23.56 -16.91 -11.52
C ASP A 11 -24.83 -17.67 -11.12
N GLN A 12 -25.55 -17.18 -10.12
CA GLN A 12 -27.01 -17.29 -10.03
C GLN A 12 -27.54 -16.37 -8.91
N GLY A 13 -28.29 -15.36 -9.33
CA GLY A 13 -28.92 -14.39 -8.45
C GLY A 13 -29.84 -15.02 -7.40
N SER A 14 -29.50 -14.83 -6.13
CA SER A 14 -30.43 -14.80 -5.03
C SER A 14 -29.94 -13.78 -4.01
N SER A 15 -30.79 -12.81 -3.71
CA SER A 15 -30.62 -11.68 -2.82
C SER A 15 -30.68 -12.07 -1.34
N ASP A 16 -29.96 -13.09 -0.93
CA ASP A 16 -29.83 -13.46 0.49
C ASP A 16 -28.50 -14.20 0.71
N THR A 17 -27.39 -13.49 0.54
CA THR A 17 -26.07 -13.96 0.92
C THR A 17 -25.60 -13.23 2.18
N THR A 18 -26.20 -13.49 3.31
CA THR A 18 -25.46 -13.57 4.56
C THR A 18 -24.46 -14.71 4.35
N LEU A 19 -23.24 -14.38 3.90
CA LEU A 19 -22.13 -15.32 3.92
C LEU A 19 -21.92 -15.70 5.38
N ASP A 20 -22.52 -16.84 5.75
CA ASP A 20 -22.35 -17.47 7.06
C ASP A 20 -20.86 -17.89 7.12
N THR A 21 -20.00 -16.91 7.44
CA THR A 21 -18.60 -17.19 7.68
C THR A 21 -18.58 -18.01 8.97
N PRO A 22 -18.27 -19.31 8.91
CA PRO A 22 -18.19 -20.13 10.12
C PRO A 22 -17.28 -19.43 11.12
N ASP A 23 -17.49 -19.65 12.41
CA ASP A 23 -16.69 -19.04 13.49
C ASP A 23 -15.22 -19.51 13.42
N ILE A 24 -14.56 -19.05 12.36
CA ILE A 24 -13.16 -19.39 12.06
C ILE A 24 -12.27 -18.67 13.05
N ALA A 25 -11.45 -19.43 13.76
CA ALA A 25 -10.45 -18.92 14.68
C ALA A 25 -9.25 -18.34 13.92
N TRP A 26 -9.44 -17.20 13.25
CA TRP A 26 -8.37 -16.53 12.54
C TRP A 26 -7.22 -16.12 13.48
N LEU A 27 -6.00 -16.46 13.10
CA LEU A 27 -4.80 -16.10 13.87
C LEU A 27 -4.70 -14.59 14.12
N ALA A 28 -5.07 -13.79 13.11
CA ALA A 28 -5.10 -12.32 13.18
C ALA A 28 -6.09 -11.77 14.22
N LYS A 29 -7.13 -12.52 14.61
CA LYS A 29 -8.02 -12.12 15.72
C LYS A 29 -7.29 -12.11 17.06
N LYS A 30 -6.27 -12.95 17.23
CA LYS A 30 -5.57 -13.16 18.51
C LYS A 30 -4.21 -12.49 18.57
N TYR A 31 -3.47 -12.43 17.47
CA TYR A 31 -2.08 -12.01 17.44
C TYR A 31 -1.87 -10.87 16.43
N ALA A 32 -1.05 -9.89 16.83
CA ALA A 32 -0.48 -8.93 15.90
C ALA A 32 0.60 -9.63 15.06
N ILE A 33 0.46 -9.58 13.74
CA ILE A 33 1.32 -10.31 12.82
C ILE A 33 2.16 -9.30 12.04
N THR A 34 3.44 -9.58 11.90
CA THR A 34 4.34 -8.88 10.99
C THR A 34 5.09 -9.89 10.13
N THR A 35 5.39 -9.52 8.91
CA THR A 35 6.18 -10.32 7.98
C THR A 35 7.60 -9.78 7.92
N LEU A 36 8.57 -10.68 7.85
CA LEU A 36 9.98 -10.32 7.67
C LEU A 36 10.48 -10.88 6.35
N PRO A 37 11.27 -10.12 5.57
CA PRO A 37 11.89 -10.63 4.34
C PRO A 37 12.77 -11.86 4.59
N SER A 38 13.40 -11.92 5.78
CA SER A 38 14.15 -13.07 6.27
C SER A 38 14.37 -12.96 7.78
N VAL A 39 14.70 -14.07 8.46
CA VAL A 39 15.07 -14.05 9.87
C VAL A 39 16.29 -13.16 10.13
N ALA A 40 17.25 -13.13 9.20
CA ALA A 40 18.44 -12.27 9.30
C ALA A 40 18.08 -10.77 9.23
N SER A 41 17.00 -10.41 8.53
CA SER A 41 16.53 -9.01 8.42
C SER A 41 16.15 -8.43 9.77
N LEU A 42 15.54 -9.22 10.67
CA LEU A 42 15.15 -8.74 12.00
C LEU A 42 16.36 -8.26 12.80
N ARG A 43 17.44 -9.05 12.77
CA ARG A 43 18.70 -8.66 13.44
C ARG A 43 19.30 -7.40 12.78
N ALA A 44 19.29 -7.33 11.45
CA ALA A 44 19.79 -6.18 10.72
C ALA A 44 18.99 -4.93 11.06
N LEU A 45 17.66 -5.02 11.05
CA LEU A 45 16.77 -3.91 11.43
C LEU A 45 16.99 -3.45 12.88
N ARG A 46 17.23 -4.35 13.83
CA ARG A 46 17.42 -4.00 15.24
C ARG A 46 18.82 -3.55 15.60
N VAL A 47 19.85 -4.10 14.97
CA VAL A 47 21.25 -3.84 15.34
C VAL A 47 21.88 -2.74 14.48
N PHE A 48 21.54 -2.70 13.19
CA PHE A 48 22.19 -1.83 12.21
C PHE A 48 21.30 -0.69 11.73
N ALA A 49 19.98 -0.75 11.93
CA ALA A 49 19.10 0.36 11.57
C ALA A 49 19.41 1.54 12.50
N LYS A 50 20.13 2.51 11.96
CA LYS A 50 20.25 3.83 12.60
C LYS A 50 18.86 4.44 12.70
N LYS A 51 18.60 5.23 13.76
CA LYS A 51 17.41 6.09 13.77
C LYS A 51 17.39 6.91 12.49
N ALA A 52 16.20 7.06 11.88
CA ALA A 52 16.03 8.01 10.80
C ALA A 52 16.55 9.36 11.24
N GLN A 53 17.32 10.01 10.39
CA GLN A 53 17.75 11.39 10.60
C GLN A 53 16.77 12.38 9.97
N ALA A 54 15.68 11.84 9.41
CA ALA A 54 14.60 12.60 8.82
C ALA A 54 13.98 13.53 9.87
N THR A 55 13.81 14.81 9.49
CA THR A 55 13.30 15.89 10.35
C THR A 55 11.80 16.10 10.20
N GLU A 56 11.29 15.83 9.00
CA GLU A 56 9.88 15.98 8.67
C GLU A 56 9.11 14.70 9.01
N SER A 57 7.92 14.84 9.59
CA SER A 57 7.15 13.68 10.06
C SER A 57 6.53 12.88 8.92
N PHE A 58 6.03 13.53 7.85
CA PHE A 58 5.21 12.88 6.84
C PHE A 58 5.25 13.57 5.48
N ILE A 59 5.18 12.76 4.42
CA ILE A 59 4.83 13.17 3.07
C ILE A 59 3.91 12.13 2.43
N GLY A 60 2.87 12.58 1.71
CA GLY A 60 1.91 11.70 1.07
C GLY A 60 1.59 12.08 -0.37
N PHE A 61 1.37 11.06 -1.20
CA PHE A 61 0.97 11.18 -2.61
C PHE A 61 -0.28 10.34 -2.86
N GLY A 62 -1.33 10.92 -3.44
CA GLY A 62 -2.58 10.21 -3.71
C GLY A 62 -3.55 10.96 -4.60
N ASP A 63 -4.73 10.38 -4.80
CA ASP A 63 -5.77 10.92 -5.67
C ASP A 63 -5.20 11.48 -6.99
N PRO A 64 -4.49 10.66 -7.79
CA PRO A 64 -3.98 11.12 -9.07
C PRO A 64 -5.11 11.52 -10.01
N VAL A 65 -4.82 12.38 -10.99
CA VAL A 65 -5.81 12.78 -12.02
C VAL A 65 -6.00 11.63 -12.98
N LEU A 66 -7.03 10.82 -12.73
CA LEU A 66 -7.48 9.71 -13.56
C LEU A 66 -8.93 9.95 -14.00
N ARG A 67 -9.37 9.34 -15.09
CA ARG A 67 -10.66 9.63 -15.75
C ARG A 67 -11.60 8.42 -15.85
N GLY A 68 -11.12 7.21 -15.48
CA GLY A 68 -11.95 6.02 -15.45
C GLY A 68 -13.04 6.11 -14.39
N GLU A 69 -14.17 5.45 -14.63
CA GLU A 69 -15.26 5.37 -13.66
C GLU A 69 -14.87 4.48 -12.49
N SER A 70 -15.24 4.88 -11.29
CA SER A 70 -14.83 4.24 -10.02
C SER A 70 -15.61 2.97 -9.68
N ASP A 71 -16.42 2.43 -10.60
CA ASP A 71 -17.20 1.22 -10.32
C ASP A 71 -17.36 0.31 -11.54
N SER A 72 -16.35 -0.48 -11.81
CA SER A 72 -16.56 -1.72 -12.55
C SER A 72 -15.69 -2.81 -11.91
N GLY A 73 -16.33 -3.70 -11.15
CA GLY A 73 -15.72 -4.93 -10.64
C GLY A 73 -15.32 -5.92 -11.76
N GLU A 74 -15.26 -5.46 -12.99
CA GLU A 74 -14.68 -6.16 -14.12
C GLU A 74 -13.19 -5.85 -14.17
N GLY A 75 -12.37 -6.89 -14.10
CA GLY A 75 -10.92 -6.76 -14.26
C GLY A 75 -10.58 -5.90 -15.47
N LEU A 76 -9.68 -4.94 -15.28
CA LEU A 76 -9.19 -4.02 -16.30
C LEU A 76 -8.90 -4.78 -17.60
N GLN A 77 -9.77 -4.63 -18.61
CA GLN A 77 -9.55 -5.16 -19.95
C GLN A 77 -8.53 -4.26 -20.66
N VAL A 78 -7.29 -4.69 -20.63
CA VAL A 78 -6.16 -3.85 -20.97
C VAL A 78 -5.79 -3.95 -22.44
N ALA A 79 -5.98 -2.87 -23.18
CA ALA A 79 -5.26 -2.58 -24.41
C ALA A 79 -3.75 -2.29 -24.11
N SER A 80 -2.93 -2.16 -25.11
CA SER A 80 -1.48 -2.04 -24.97
C SER A 80 -1.05 -0.72 -24.31
N PHE A 81 -0.68 -0.76 -23.01
CA PHE A 81 -0.28 0.41 -22.20
C PHE A 81 1.12 0.95 -22.50
N PHE A 82 1.92 0.30 -23.31
CA PHE A 82 3.30 0.70 -23.56
C PHE A 82 3.61 0.88 -25.04
N ARG A 83 4.20 2.03 -25.36
CA ARG A 83 4.87 2.30 -26.64
C ARG A 83 6.37 2.25 -26.45
N GLY A 84 6.91 1.04 -26.40
CA GLY A 84 8.33 0.82 -26.08
C GLY A 84 8.60 0.82 -24.58
N ALA A 85 9.50 1.68 -24.10
CA ALA A 85 9.88 1.79 -22.68
C ALA A 85 9.14 2.94 -21.94
N VAL A 86 8.08 3.50 -22.52
CA VAL A 86 7.28 4.61 -21.95
C VAL A 86 5.83 4.15 -21.94
N ALA A 87 5.15 4.37 -20.80
CA ALA A 87 3.72 4.07 -20.68
C ALA A 87 2.89 4.92 -21.65
N ASP A 88 1.76 4.37 -22.11
CA ASP A 88 0.78 5.14 -22.85
C ASP A 88 -0.05 5.97 -21.86
N VAL A 89 0.23 7.27 -21.82
CA VAL A 89 -0.38 8.22 -20.87
C VAL A 89 -1.91 8.22 -20.97
N GLU A 90 -2.47 8.09 -22.19
CA GLU A 90 -3.92 8.07 -22.37
C GLU A 90 -4.55 6.85 -21.71
N GLU A 91 -3.89 5.71 -21.79
CA GLU A 91 -4.34 4.47 -21.17
C GLU A 91 -4.21 4.53 -19.64
N VAL A 92 -3.10 5.07 -19.11
CA VAL A 92 -2.94 5.27 -17.66
C VAL A 92 -4.05 6.18 -17.12
N GLN A 93 -4.44 7.22 -17.87
CA GLN A 93 -5.53 8.11 -17.49
C GLN A 93 -6.91 7.44 -17.43
N GLN A 94 -7.10 6.29 -18.09
CA GLN A 94 -8.38 5.55 -18.07
C GLN A 94 -8.54 4.69 -16.80
N LEU A 95 -7.52 4.61 -15.93
CA LEU A 95 -7.67 3.95 -14.65
C LEU A 95 -8.71 4.68 -13.78
N PRO A 96 -9.43 3.95 -12.90
CA PRO A 96 -10.44 4.55 -12.00
C PRO A 96 -9.87 5.66 -11.14
N SER A 97 -10.63 6.73 -10.90
CA SER A 97 -10.28 7.77 -9.93
C SER A 97 -10.40 7.25 -8.49
N LEU A 98 -9.60 7.81 -7.57
CA LEU A 98 -9.51 7.39 -6.17
C LEU A 98 -9.67 8.58 -5.21
N PRO A 99 -10.79 9.31 -5.24
CA PRO A 99 -10.96 10.54 -4.46
C PRO A 99 -10.93 10.31 -2.94
N GLU A 100 -11.27 9.11 -2.47
CA GLU A 100 -11.25 8.72 -1.05
C GLU A 100 -9.83 8.70 -0.46
N THR A 101 -8.80 8.58 -1.29
CA THR A 101 -7.40 8.58 -0.84
C THR A 101 -6.93 9.93 -0.32
N GLU A 102 -7.60 11.03 -0.69
CA GLU A 102 -7.38 12.35 -0.09
C GLU A 102 -7.68 12.33 1.41
N ALA A 103 -8.85 11.78 1.81
CA ALA A 103 -9.25 11.69 3.21
C ALA A 103 -8.30 10.78 4.00
N GLU A 104 -7.83 9.71 3.40
CA GLU A 104 -6.84 8.79 3.96
C GLU A 104 -5.53 9.50 4.29
N LEU A 105 -4.95 10.21 3.33
CA LEU A 105 -3.70 10.95 3.51
C LEU A 105 -3.82 12.07 4.53
N LYS A 106 -4.95 12.78 4.58
CA LYS A 106 -5.23 13.81 5.60
C LYS A 106 -5.29 13.20 7.01
N ALA A 107 -5.91 12.03 7.18
CA ALA A 107 -5.95 11.34 8.45
C ALA A 107 -4.55 10.88 8.92
N MET A 108 -3.68 10.44 7.99
CA MET A 108 -2.30 10.11 8.29
C MET A 108 -1.50 11.35 8.72
N ALA A 109 -1.62 12.47 7.97
CA ALA A 109 -0.95 13.72 8.28
C ALA A 109 -1.37 14.26 9.66
N ASP A 110 -2.68 14.29 9.98
CA ASP A 110 -3.19 14.70 11.29
C ASP A 110 -2.64 13.85 12.44
N TYR A 111 -2.59 12.51 12.24
CA TYR A 111 -1.98 11.62 13.24
C TYR A 111 -0.50 11.92 13.45
N LEU A 112 0.24 12.18 12.38
CA LEU A 112 1.68 12.40 12.40
C LEU A 112 2.06 13.84 12.71
N GLY A 113 1.07 14.73 12.91
CA GLY A 113 1.29 16.15 13.18
C GLY A 113 1.92 16.90 12.03
N ALA A 114 1.66 16.46 10.79
CA ALA A 114 2.16 17.08 9.57
C ALA A 114 1.17 18.11 9.03
N ASP A 115 1.68 19.10 8.31
CA ASP A 115 0.88 20.11 7.63
C ASP A 115 0.31 19.56 6.31
N GLU A 116 -0.87 20.04 5.89
CA GLU A 116 -1.48 19.64 4.60
C GLU A 116 -0.60 19.96 3.39
N THR A 117 0.38 20.86 3.52
CA THR A 117 1.36 21.13 2.45
C THR A 117 2.25 19.95 2.14
N SER A 118 2.37 18.98 3.07
CA SER A 118 3.08 17.72 2.86
C SER A 118 2.28 16.70 2.05
N ILE A 119 1.01 16.99 1.70
CA ILE A 119 0.15 16.11 0.92
C ILE A 119 0.11 16.59 -0.53
N TYR A 120 0.46 15.71 -1.45
CA TYR A 120 0.45 15.95 -2.89
C TYR A 120 -0.71 15.17 -3.52
N LEU A 121 -1.72 15.89 -3.97
CA LEU A 121 -2.96 15.37 -4.57
C LEU A 121 -3.11 15.90 -5.98
N ARG A 122 -3.91 15.23 -6.77
CA ARG A 122 -4.34 15.62 -8.10
C ARG A 122 -3.13 15.91 -9.01
N ASP A 123 -3.12 17.07 -9.65
CA ASP A 123 -2.05 17.56 -10.53
C ASP A 123 -0.68 17.69 -9.86
N ARG A 124 -0.62 17.68 -8.52
CA ARG A 124 0.62 17.69 -7.75
C ARG A 124 1.18 16.29 -7.46
N ALA A 125 0.38 15.24 -7.58
CA ALA A 125 0.77 13.85 -7.32
C ALA A 125 1.46 13.23 -8.54
N THR A 126 2.54 13.83 -9.05
CA THR A 126 3.24 13.40 -10.26
C THR A 126 4.53 12.64 -9.94
N GLU A 127 4.94 11.82 -10.87
CA GLU A 127 6.21 11.09 -10.81
C GLU A 127 7.42 12.04 -10.77
N THR A 128 7.41 13.10 -11.60
CA THR A 128 8.40 14.20 -11.55
C THR A 128 8.48 14.79 -10.15
N ARG A 129 7.35 14.99 -9.47
CA ARG A 129 7.34 15.53 -8.11
C ARG A 129 8.00 14.59 -7.13
N VAL A 130 7.63 13.30 -7.13
CA VAL A 130 8.25 12.28 -6.26
C VAL A 130 9.76 12.26 -6.44
N LYS A 131 10.24 12.24 -7.69
CA LYS A 131 11.67 12.17 -8.01
C LYS A 131 12.45 13.45 -7.69
N SER A 132 11.79 14.61 -7.67
CA SER A 132 12.44 15.92 -7.42
C SER A 132 12.57 16.28 -5.94
N LEU A 133 11.79 15.66 -5.07
CA LEU A 133 11.79 15.93 -3.64
C LEU A 133 12.93 15.20 -2.91
N ASN A 134 13.42 15.82 -1.83
CA ASN A 134 14.39 15.17 -0.95
C ASN A 134 13.66 14.25 0.06
N LEU A 135 13.26 13.07 -0.39
CA LEU A 135 12.49 12.13 0.41
C LEU A 135 13.23 11.59 1.65
N LYS A 136 14.55 11.82 1.76
CA LYS A 136 15.31 11.50 2.98
C LYS A 136 14.89 12.32 4.20
N ASP A 137 14.27 13.47 3.97
CA ASP A 137 13.90 14.36 5.05
C ASP A 137 12.63 13.88 5.78
N TYR A 138 11.93 12.87 5.23
CA TYR A 138 10.64 12.42 5.74
C TYR A 138 10.72 11.07 6.46
N GLN A 139 10.15 11.03 7.67
CA GLN A 139 10.09 9.82 8.50
C GLN A 139 9.06 8.81 7.98
N VAL A 140 7.93 9.32 7.47
CA VAL A 140 6.88 8.51 6.84
C VAL A 140 6.63 9.00 5.42
N VAL A 141 6.63 8.08 4.47
CA VAL A 141 6.29 8.33 3.06
C VAL A 141 5.09 7.47 2.71
N ALA A 142 4.00 8.07 2.24
CA ALA A 142 2.78 7.36 1.89
C ALA A 142 2.41 7.51 0.41
N PHE A 143 1.96 6.42 -0.18
CA PHE A 143 1.34 6.38 -1.50
C PHE A 143 -0.05 5.75 -1.36
N SER A 144 -1.09 6.54 -1.62
CA SER A 144 -2.48 6.10 -1.62
C SER A 144 -3.00 6.21 -3.06
N THR A 145 -2.79 5.15 -3.84
CA THR A 145 -3.04 5.13 -5.29
C THR A 145 -3.19 3.70 -5.82
N HIS A 146 -3.30 3.51 -7.14
CA HIS A 146 -3.24 2.19 -7.72
C HIS A 146 -1.83 1.61 -7.68
N GLY A 147 -1.73 0.33 -7.32
CA GLY A 147 -0.54 -0.49 -7.51
C GLY A 147 -0.78 -1.50 -8.62
N LEU A 148 0.14 -1.60 -9.55
CA LEU A 148 0.10 -2.50 -10.69
C LEU A 148 1.18 -3.57 -10.53
N VAL A 149 0.84 -4.84 -10.80
CA VAL A 149 1.82 -5.93 -10.81
C VAL A 149 2.37 -6.17 -12.21
N SER A 150 3.56 -6.77 -12.31
CA SER A 150 4.15 -7.14 -13.60
C SER A 150 3.23 -8.08 -14.37
N GLY A 151 3.01 -7.80 -15.67
CA GLY A 151 2.14 -8.58 -16.54
C GLY A 151 0.64 -8.24 -16.42
N GLU A 152 0.20 -7.46 -15.43
CA GLU A 152 -1.19 -6.99 -15.30
C GLU A 152 -1.55 -6.04 -16.45
N LEU A 153 -0.57 -5.26 -16.90
CA LEU A 153 -0.65 -4.46 -18.09
C LEU A 153 0.28 -5.01 -19.17
N LYS A 154 -0.19 -5.09 -20.40
CA LYS A 154 0.62 -5.59 -21.52
C LYS A 154 1.83 -4.68 -21.74
N GLY A 155 3.03 -5.21 -21.49
CA GLY A 155 4.30 -4.48 -21.61
C GLY A 155 4.83 -3.93 -20.27
N LEU A 156 4.07 -3.99 -19.17
CA LEU A 156 4.59 -3.70 -17.85
C LEU A 156 5.49 -4.86 -17.39
N ALA A 157 6.79 -4.65 -17.48
CA ALA A 157 7.79 -5.67 -17.13
C ALA A 157 8.03 -5.76 -15.63
N GLU A 158 7.65 -4.74 -14.86
CA GLU A 158 7.87 -4.66 -13.42
C GLU A 158 6.70 -3.93 -12.74
N PRO A 159 6.44 -4.16 -11.44
CA PRO A 159 5.33 -3.50 -10.74
C PRO A 159 5.57 -1.99 -10.63
N ALA A 160 4.48 -1.22 -10.55
CA ALA A 160 4.52 0.24 -10.50
C ALA A 160 3.41 0.82 -9.60
N LEU A 161 3.61 2.06 -9.15
CA LEU A 161 2.57 2.91 -8.56
C LEU A 161 2.08 3.90 -9.63
N VAL A 162 0.77 4.11 -9.68
CA VAL A 162 0.16 5.06 -10.60
C VAL A 162 0.18 6.45 -10.00
N LEU A 163 0.66 7.41 -10.74
CA LEU A 163 0.67 8.83 -10.39
C LEU A 163 -0.05 9.62 -11.49
N THR A 164 -0.25 10.91 -11.29
CA THR A 164 -0.88 11.77 -12.29
C THR A 164 -0.02 11.81 -13.55
N PRO A 165 -0.50 11.26 -14.67
CA PRO A 165 0.27 11.24 -15.89
C PRO A 165 0.45 12.65 -16.47
N PRO A 166 1.61 12.95 -17.08
CA PRO A 166 1.82 14.20 -17.79
C PRO A 166 1.00 14.26 -19.09
N ASP A 167 0.88 15.42 -19.73
CA ASP A 167 0.23 15.54 -21.05
C ASP A 167 0.95 14.70 -22.12
N LYS A 168 2.24 14.49 -21.97
CA LYS A 168 3.06 13.67 -22.85
C LYS A 168 4.05 12.83 -22.06
N GLY A 169 3.96 11.52 -22.17
CA GLY A 169 4.86 10.59 -21.52
C GLY A 169 6.33 10.74 -21.99
N THR A 170 7.23 10.63 -21.06
CA THR A 170 8.67 10.64 -21.26
C THR A 170 9.29 9.49 -20.48
N LYS A 171 10.56 9.18 -20.68
CA LYS A 171 11.28 8.20 -19.88
C LYS A 171 11.47 8.60 -18.41
N HIS A 172 11.24 9.86 -18.09
CA HIS A 172 11.40 10.40 -16.74
C HIS A 172 10.07 10.52 -16.00
N ASP A 173 8.99 10.72 -16.75
CA ASP A 173 7.63 10.85 -16.21
C ASP A 173 6.65 10.34 -17.28
N ASP A 174 5.98 9.25 -17.01
CA ASP A 174 4.92 8.68 -17.84
C ASP A 174 3.69 8.31 -16.98
N GLY A 175 3.71 8.70 -15.70
CA GLY A 175 2.65 8.47 -14.74
C GLY A 175 2.77 7.13 -14.00
N LEU A 176 3.80 6.33 -14.28
CA LEU A 176 4.06 5.03 -13.63
C LEU A 176 5.40 5.05 -12.89
N LEU A 177 5.38 5.18 -11.59
CA LEU A 177 6.59 5.05 -10.77
C LEU A 177 6.94 3.56 -10.59
N THR A 178 7.82 3.05 -11.44
CA THR A 178 8.19 1.64 -11.49
C THR A 178 9.10 1.20 -10.34
N ALA A 179 9.19 -0.11 -10.09
CA ALA A 179 10.08 -0.67 -9.06
C ALA A 179 11.54 -0.26 -9.27
N SER A 180 12.03 -0.25 -10.51
CA SER A 180 13.38 0.21 -10.83
C SER A 180 13.61 1.68 -10.49
N GLU A 181 12.62 2.53 -10.65
CA GLU A 181 12.68 3.96 -10.31
C GLU A 181 12.56 4.19 -8.82
N VAL A 182 11.66 3.45 -8.14
CA VAL A 182 11.59 3.44 -6.67
C VAL A 182 12.95 3.07 -6.07
N ALA A 183 13.65 2.06 -6.61
CA ALA A 183 14.96 1.66 -6.13
C ALA A 183 16.04 2.76 -6.26
N GLN A 184 15.83 3.76 -7.13
CA GLN A 184 16.74 4.89 -7.29
C GLN A 184 16.40 6.05 -6.34
N LEU A 185 15.24 6.04 -5.70
CA LEU A 185 14.87 7.01 -4.68
C LEU A 185 15.84 6.89 -3.49
N LYS A 186 16.00 7.99 -2.77
CA LYS A 186 16.82 8.02 -1.56
C LYS A 186 15.90 8.31 -0.39
N LEU A 187 15.63 7.29 0.41
CA LEU A 187 14.80 7.39 1.61
C LEU A 187 15.67 7.27 2.86
N ASP A 188 15.17 7.81 3.96
CA ASP A 188 15.58 7.50 5.32
C ASP A 188 14.31 7.32 6.18
N ALA A 189 13.33 6.61 5.60
CA ALA A 189 12.00 6.50 6.14
C ALA A 189 11.89 5.35 7.16
N ASP A 190 11.35 5.65 8.32
CA ASP A 190 10.99 4.64 9.30
C ASP A 190 9.79 3.82 8.83
N TRP A 191 8.93 4.41 8.01
CA TRP A 191 7.76 3.74 7.49
C TRP A 191 7.38 4.22 6.10
N VAL A 192 7.20 3.28 5.17
CA VAL A 192 6.55 3.52 3.88
C VAL A 192 5.19 2.84 3.88
N ILE A 193 4.15 3.57 3.51
CA ILE A 193 2.77 3.12 3.47
C ILE A 193 2.34 3.06 2.01
N LEU A 194 2.01 1.86 1.55
CA LEU A 194 1.51 1.59 0.21
C LEU A 194 0.04 1.17 0.32
N SER A 195 -0.84 2.17 0.43
CA SER A 195 -2.28 1.96 0.32
C SER A 195 -2.63 1.85 -1.17
N ALA A 196 -2.17 0.77 -1.78
CA ALA A 196 -2.28 0.48 -3.20
C ALA A 196 -2.44 -1.04 -3.38
N CYS A 197 -3.20 -1.45 -4.39
CA CYS A 197 -3.49 -2.85 -4.64
C CYS A 197 -2.22 -3.66 -4.94
N ASN A 198 -2.18 -4.92 -4.49
CA ASN A 198 -1.16 -5.92 -4.86
C ASN A 198 0.30 -5.55 -4.54
N THR A 199 0.55 -4.57 -3.68
CA THR A 199 1.91 -4.09 -3.40
C THR A 199 2.80 -5.10 -2.67
N ALA A 200 2.20 -6.13 -2.06
CA ALA A 200 2.89 -7.27 -1.46
C ALA A 200 2.80 -8.55 -2.31
N ALA A 201 2.03 -8.57 -3.40
CA ALA A 201 1.88 -9.75 -4.25
C ALA A 201 3.23 -10.12 -4.88
N GLY A 202 3.57 -11.41 -4.89
CA GLY A 202 4.78 -11.90 -5.55
C GLY A 202 4.69 -11.74 -7.07
N ASP A 203 5.85 -11.76 -7.74
CA ASP A 203 5.96 -11.60 -9.20
C ASP A 203 5.35 -12.77 -10.00
N GLU A 204 4.96 -13.87 -9.31
CA GLU A 204 4.26 -15.03 -9.90
C GLU A 204 3.19 -15.54 -8.91
N PRO A 205 2.08 -16.14 -9.41
CA PRO A 205 1.08 -16.76 -8.59
C PRO A 205 1.68 -17.83 -7.67
N GLY A 206 1.56 -17.65 -6.35
CA GLY A 206 2.12 -18.58 -5.36
C GLY A 206 3.60 -18.34 -5.01
N ALA A 207 4.23 -17.31 -5.53
CA ALA A 207 5.60 -16.94 -5.13
C ALA A 207 5.62 -16.55 -3.64
N ALA A 208 6.40 -17.26 -2.85
CA ALA A 208 6.70 -16.88 -1.47
C ALA A 208 7.71 -15.74 -1.48
N GLY A 209 7.27 -14.51 -1.25
CA GLY A 209 8.19 -13.39 -1.17
C GLY A 209 7.49 -12.04 -1.29
N LEU A 210 8.23 -11.00 -0.95
CA LEU A 210 7.79 -9.63 -1.18
C LEU A 210 7.80 -9.32 -2.67
N SER A 211 6.83 -8.52 -3.14
CA SER A 211 6.79 -8.00 -4.51
C SER A 211 8.08 -7.26 -4.88
N GLY A 212 8.32 -7.11 -6.17
CA GLY A 212 9.41 -6.28 -6.68
C GLY A 212 9.34 -4.85 -6.13
N LEU A 213 8.12 -4.29 -6.02
CA LEU A 213 7.89 -2.94 -5.49
C LEU A 213 8.28 -2.83 -4.00
N ALA A 214 7.84 -3.76 -3.15
CA ALA A 214 8.19 -3.75 -1.73
C ALA A 214 9.72 -3.90 -1.52
N LYS A 215 10.38 -4.77 -2.29
CA LYS A 215 11.84 -4.90 -2.28
C LYS A 215 12.53 -3.59 -2.68
N ALA A 216 12.01 -2.91 -3.71
CA ALA A 216 12.55 -1.64 -4.18
C ALA A 216 12.51 -0.54 -3.10
N PHE A 217 11.42 -0.44 -2.32
CA PHE A 217 11.34 0.50 -1.20
C PHE A 217 12.31 0.17 -0.08
N PHE A 218 12.52 -1.10 0.26
CA PHE A 218 13.59 -1.48 1.21
C PHE A 218 14.97 -1.10 0.68
N TYR A 219 15.22 -1.32 -0.60
CA TYR A 219 16.48 -0.95 -1.23
C TYR A 219 16.70 0.57 -1.24
N ALA A 220 15.62 1.34 -1.47
CA ALA A 220 15.63 2.81 -1.41
C ALA A 220 15.89 3.37 -0.01
N GLY A 221 15.71 2.58 1.07
CA GLY A 221 16.00 2.98 2.44
C GLY A 221 14.83 2.97 3.42
N ALA A 222 13.70 2.36 3.07
CA ALA A 222 12.59 2.13 4.00
C ALA A 222 12.96 1.08 5.05
N ARG A 223 12.50 1.25 6.30
CA ARG A 223 12.72 0.29 7.41
C ARG A 223 11.52 -0.62 7.64
N THR A 224 10.34 -0.11 7.43
CA THR A 224 9.07 -0.83 7.58
C THR A 224 8.15 -0.46 6.45
N LEU A 225 7.35 -1.41 5.97
CA LEU A 225 6.31 -1.16 4.98
C LEU A 225 4.94 -1.56 5.54
N LEU A 226 3.90 -0.84 5.11
CA LEU A 226 2.53 -1.33 5.09
C LEU A 226 2.19 -1.60 3.61
N VAL A 227 1.80 -2.82 3.30
CA VAL A 227 1.57 -3.28 1.91
C VAL A 227 0.33 -4.16 1.85
N SER A 228 -0.29 -4.30 0.68
CA SER A 228 -1.45 -5.16 0.47
C SER A 228 -1.12 -6.39 -0.39
N HIS A 229 -1.77 -7.52 -0.10
CA HIS A 229 -1.59 -8.79 -0.81
C HIS A 229 -2.52 -8.97 -2.00
N TRP A 230 -3.66 -8.29 -2.02
CA TRP A 230 -4.65 -8.36 -3.09
C TRP A 230 -5.38 -7.03 -3.25
N PRO A 231 -6.08 -6.82 -4.40
CA PRO A 231 -6.95 -5.67 -4.58
C PRO A 231 -8.03 -5.64 -3.51
N VAL A 232 -8.25 -4.49 -2.92
CA VAL A 232 -9.31 -4.27 -1.93
C VAL A 232 -10.15 -3.08 -2.37
N GLN A 233 -11.43 -3.11 -2.05
CA GLN A 233 -12.27 -1.94 -2.29
C GLN A 233 -11.70 -0.72 -1.59
N SER A 234 -11.67 0.40 -2.28
CA SER A 234 -11.06 1.65 -1.81
C SER A 234 -11.61 2.11 -0.47
N ASP A 235 -12.93 1.99 -0.25
CA ASP A 235 -13.56 2.32 1.03
C ASP A 235 -13.05 1.45 2.19
N ALA A 236 -12.86 0.15 1.95
CA ALA A 236 -12.35 -0.77 2.96
C ALA A 236 -10.85 -0.52 3.24
N ALA A 237 -10.06 -0.22 2.21
CA ALA A 237 -8.66 0.17 2.35
C ALA A 237 -8.52 1.44 3.18
N THR A 238 -9.25 2.50 2.80
CA THR A 238 -9.30 3.78 3.52
C THR A 238 -9.76 3.59 4.96
N ALA A 239 -10.79 2.77 5.21
CA ALA A 239 -11.26 2.47 6.55
C ALA A 239 -10.21 1.74 7.39
N LEU A 240 -9.48 0.77 6.81
CA LEU A 240 -8.41 0.04 7.50
C LEU A 240 -7.28 0.98 7.92
N THR A 241 -6.76 1.77 7.01
CA THR A 241 -5.64 2.67 7.26
C THR A 241 -6.04 3.80 8.22
N THR A 242 -7.18 4.46 7.99
CA THR A 242 -7.69 5.52 8.87
C THR A 242 -7.92 5.01 10.30
N ASN A 243 -8.58 3.85 10.47
CA ASN A 243 -8.77 3.25 11.79
C ASN A 243 -7.44 2.88 12.45
N MET A 244 -6.47 2.36 11.69
CA MET A 244 -5.13 2.04 12.20
C MET A 244 -4.44 3.28 12.77
N PHE A 245 -4.44 4.39 12.04
CA PHE A 245 -3.87 5.66 12.52
C PHE A 245 -4.63 6.23 13.70
N GLN A 246 -5.96 6.10 13.72
CA GLN A 246 -6.76 6.49 14.88
C GLN A 246 -6.38 5.67 16.13
N LYS A 247 -6.14 4.36 16.01
CA LYS A 247 -5.68 3.52 17.13
C LYS A 247 -4.29 3.94 17.63
N LEU A 248 -3.38 4.23 16.72
CA LEU A 248 -2.06 4.76 17.07
C LEU A 248 -2.15 6.12 17.76
N LYS A 249 -3.06 7.01 17.33
CA LYS A 249 -3.30 8.31 17.99
C LYS A 249 -3.85 8.14 19.40
N GLN A 250 -4.77 7.20 19.60
CA GLN A 250 -5.34 6.89 20.92
C GLN A 250 -4.33 6.25 21.87
N ASN A 251 -3.44 5.42 21.35
CA ASN A 251 -2.40 4.73 22.13
C ASN A 251 -1.09 4.61 21.32
N PRO A 252 -0.22 5.61 21.38
CA PRO A 252 1.03 5.62 20.63
C PRO A 252 2.01 4.49 20.94
N LEU A 253 1.76 3.70 22.00
CA LEU A 253 2.64 2.62 22.44
C LEU A 253 2.22 1.23 21.92
N ILE A 254 1.08 1.09 21.26
CA ILE A 254 0.58 -0.23 20.83
C ILE A 254 1.36 -0.86 19.67
N GLY A 255 2.21 -0.13 19.00
CA GLY A 255 2.92 -0.62 17.82
C GLY A 255 2.06 -0.76 16.56
N ARG A 256 2.71 -0.79 15.41
CA ARG A 256 2.07 -0.76 14.07
C ARG A 256 1.26 -2.01 13.80
N ALA A 257 1.84 -3.19 14.09
CA ALA A 257 1.17 -4.47 13.85
C ALA A 257 -0.09 -4.64 14.71
N GLU A 258 -0.06 -4.20 15.98
CA GLU A 258 -1.22 -4.28 16.85
C GLU A 258 -2.28 -3.24 16.46
N ALA A 259 -1.88 -2.04 16.05
CA ALA A 259 -2.83 -1.05 15.52
C ALA A 259 -3.53 -1.56 14.27
N LEU A 260 -2.80 -2.21 13.35
CA LEU A 260 -3.37 -2.86 12.18
C LEU A 260 -4.34 -3.98 12.59
N ARG A 261 -3.95 -4.86 13.51
CA ARG A 261 -4.83 -5.91 14.03
C ARG A 261 -6.13 -5.36 14.60
N GLN A 262 -6.07 -4.31 15.40
CA GLN A 262 -7.27 -3.66 15.96
C GLN A 262 -8.15 -3.05 14.87
N SER A 263 -7.54 -2.47 13.85
CA SER A 263 -8.26 -1.95 12.68
C SER A 263 -8.96 -3.08 11.92
N MET A 264 -8.25 -4.19 11.64
CA MET A 264 -8.83 -5.38 11.02
C MET A 264 -10.05 -5.88 11.80
N MET A 265 -9.96 -5.93 13.14
CA MET A 265 -11.08 -6.38 13.97
C MET A 265 -12.26 -5.40 13.94
N THR A 266 -12.01 -4.11 13.75
CA THR A 266 -13.09 -3.12 13.59
C THR A 266 -13.91 -3.40 12.34
N LEU A 267 -13.29 -3.83 11.23
CA LEU A 267 -13.99 -4.21 10.00
C LEU A 267 -14.57 -5.62 10.11
N ALA A 268 -13.83 -6.59 10.61
CA ALA A 268 -14.27 -7.99 10.73
C ALA A 268 -15.52 -8.17 11.61
N ASN A 269 -15.80 -7.22 12.51
CA ASN A 269 -16.97 -7.23 13.37
C ASN A 269 -18.22 -6.56 12.77
N LYS A 270 -18.13 -6.02 11.55
CA LYS A 270 -19.27 -5.43 10.84
C LYS A 270 -19.78 -6.43 9.81
N PRO A 271 -21.09 -6.68 9.73
CA PRO A 271 -21.67 -7.67 8.79
C PRO A 271 -21.21 -7.46 7.33
N GLU A 272 -21.20 -6.19 6.88
CA GLU A 272 -20.87 -5.80 5.50
C GLU A 272 -19.39 -6.01 5.14
N THR A 273 -18.50 -6.06 6.12
CA THR A 273 -17.05 -6.24 5.93
C THR A 273 -16.49 -7.44 6.69
N ALA A 274 -17.35 -8.35 7.15
CA ALA A 274 -16.95 -9.52 7.96
C ALA A 274 -16.05 -10.50 7.19
N HIS A 275 -16.19 -10.58 5.85
CA HIS A 275 -15.36 -11.45 5.04
C HIS A 275 -13.90 -10.99 5.03
N PRO A 276 -12.92 -11.91 5.16
CA PRO A 276 -11.48 -11.57 5.20
C PRO A 276 -10.97 -10.76 4.02
N PHE A 277 -11.63 -10.85 2.88
CA PHE A 277 -11.32 -10.05 1.70
C PHE A 277 -11.23 -8.56 2.01
N PHE A 278 -12.09 -8.05 2.90
CA PHE A 278 -12.14 -6.62 3.24
C PHE A 278 -11.16 -6.19 4.34
N TRP A 279 -10.83 -7.07 5.30
CA TRP A 279 -10.05 -6.67 6.47
C TRP A 279 -8.65 -7.27 6.54
N ALA A 280 -8.32 -8.29 5.74
CA ALA A 280 -7.04 -8.97 5.81
C ALA A 280 -6.05 -8.66 4.66
N PRO A 281 -6.28 -7.68 3.76
CA PRO A 281 -5.34 -7.45 2.65
C PRO A 281 -4.01 -6.89 3.10
N PHE A 282 -3.98 -6.05 4.14
CA PHE A 282 -2.78 -5.35 4.57
C PHE A 282 -1.90 -6.17 5.53
N VAL A 283 -0.61 -5.98 5.38
CA VAL A 283 0.42 -6.56 6.25
C VAL A 283 1.51 -5.55 6.54
N VAL A 284 1.99 -5.55 7.79
CA VAL A 284 3.21 -4.84 8.16
C VAL A 284 4.41 -5.72 7.82
N VAL A 285 5.33 -5.21 7.02
CA VAL A 285 6.58 -5.89 6.67
C VAL A 285 7.74 -5.14 7.29
N GLY A 286 8.57 -5.85 8.05
CA GLY A 286 9.65 -5.25 8.83
C GLY A 286 9.33 -5.21 10.32
N GLU A 287 9.76 -4.18 11.03
CA GLU A 287 9.52 -4.08 12.46
C GLU A 287 8.11 -3.58 12.76
N GLY A 288 7.26 -4.48 13.28
CA GLY A 288 5.87 -4.17 13.66
C GLY A 288 5.70 -3.78 15.13
N GLY A 289 6.79 -3.70 15.88
CA GLY A 289 6.78 -3.44 17.32
C GLY A 289 6.37 -2.03 17.71
N ASP A 290 6.54 -1.71 18.99
CA ASP A 290 6.12 -0.46 19.61
C ASP A 290 6.67 0.75 18.86
N GLY A 291 5.79 1.71 18.59
CA GLY A 291 6.14 2.92 17.85
C GLY A 291 7.38 3.62 18.42
N TRP A 292 8.11 4.30 17.57
CA TRP A 292 9.18 5.31 17.78
C TRP A 292 10.08 5.28 19.02
N ARG A 293 9.75 4.56 20.11
CA ARG A 293 10.42 4.67 21.41
C ARG A 293 11.11 3.42 21.93
N THR A 294 11.00 2.29 21.29
CA THR A 294 11.65 1.07 21.78
C THR A 294 12.80 0.59 20.89
N LEU A 295 13.78 1.46 20.67
CA LEU A 295 15.16 0.99 20.71
C LEU A 295 15.60 1.18 22.15
N CYS A 296 15.63 0.08 22.87
CA CYS A 296 16.02 -0.02 24.27
C CYS A 296 17.16 0.96 24.63
N PRO A 297 16.96 1.88 25.62
CA PRO A 297 18.08 2.70 26.11
C PRO A 297 19.12 1.90 26.89
N LEU A 298 18.93 0.60 27.04
CA LEU A 298 19.75 -0.28 27.91
C LEU A 298 20.27 -1.56 27.24
N CYS A 299 20.25 -1.63 25.90
CA CYS A 299 20.89 -2.74 25.18
C CYS A 299 22.11 -2.27 24.43
#